data_3350226b8727dd4670da61963bc0fe76
#
_entry.id   3350226b8727dd4670da61963bc0fe76
#
_cell.length_a   1.000
_cell.length_b   1.000
_cell.length_c   1.000
_cell.angle_alpha   90.00
_cell.angle_beta   90.00
_cell.angle_gamma   90.00
#
_symmetry.space_group_name_H-M   'P 1'
#
loop_
_entity.id
_entity.type
_entity.pdbx_description
1 polymer ?
#
loop_
_entity_poly.entity_id
_entity_poly.type
_entity_poly.pdbx_seq_one_letter_code
_entity_poly.pdbx_strand_id
1 'polypeptide(L)'
;MGKMVDTYPPVYIRCMSEPAMHDAEMKKAMDARLARIEGQVRAVRRMIGEDEACEDIAQQLAAARKALDRAFYEMVSCMIRQEPPAGNQGRTERAGRVAELLARFG
;
A
#
# COMPACT_ATOMS: atom_id res chain seq x y z
N MET A 1 -1.58 2.02 -21.53
CA MET A 1 -1.63 1.96 -20.09
C MET A 1 -1.84 3.29 -19.38
N GLY A 2 -1.92 4.38 -20.11
CA GLY A 2 -2.21 5.67 -19.52
C GLY A 2 -3.53 5.73 -18.77
N LYS A 3 -4.45 4.85 -19.12
CA LYS A 3 -5.76 4.82 -18.47
C LYS A 3 -5.71 4.44 -17.01
N MET A 4 -4.74 3.63 -16.61
CA MET A 4 -4.61 3.27 -15.20
C MET A 4 -4.20 4.45 -14.36
N VAL A 5 -3.38 5.33 -14.92
CA VAL A 5 -2.98 6.55 -14.23
C VAL A 5 -4.19 7.44 -13.99
N ASP A 6 -5.09 7.50 -14.95
CA ASP A 6 -6.27 8.36 -14.88
C ASP A 6 -7.27 7.93 -13.81
N THR A 7 -7.21 6.67 -13.38
CA THR A 7 -8.11 6.17 -12.34
C THR A 7 -7.64 6.50 -10.93
N TYR A 8 -6.40 6.95 -10.77
CA TYR A 8 -5.84 7.28 -9.47
C TYR A 8 -6.02 8.76 -9.15
N PRO A 9 -6.28 9.07 -7.89
CA PRO A 9 -6.43 10.49 -7.51
C PRO A 9 -5.08 11.21 -7.61
N PRO A 10 -5.11 12.55 -7.75
CA PRO A 10 -3.86 13.33 -7.82
C PRO A 10 -2.91 13.10 -6.66
N VAL A 11 -3.44 12.78 -5.48
CA VAL A 11 -2.59 12.52 -4.31
C VAL A 11 -1.73 11.28 -4.53
N TYR A 12 -2.24 10.31 -5.25
CA TYR A 12 -1.45 9.12 -5.57
C TYR A 12 -0.27 9.48 -6.48
N ILE A 13 -0.53 10.30 -7.49
CA ILE A 13 0.51 10.73 -8.41
C ILE A 13 1.57 11.54 -7.68
N ARG A 14 1.15 12.39 -6.76
CA ARG A 14 2.08 13.17 -5.94
C ARG A 14 2.96 12.26 -5.10
N CYS A 15 2.40 11.20 -4.55
CA CYS A 15 3.16 10.23 -3.77
C CYS A 15 4.26 9.59 -4.61
N MET A 16 3.96 9.29 -5.87
CA MET A 16 4.93 8.68 -6.76
C MET A 16 6.04 9.64 -7.15
N SER A 17 5.77 10.95 -7.17
CA SER A 17 6.77 11.95 -7.50
C SER A 17 7.62 12.36 -6.30
N GLU A 18 7.21 11.99 -5.09
CA GLU A 18 7.99 12.21 -3.87
C GLU A 18 9.21 11.30 -3.87
N PRO A 19 10.19 11.58 -3.00
CA PRO A 19 11.33 10.67 -2.88
C PRO A 19 10.84 9.25 -2.72
N ALA A 20 11.32 8.38 -3.58
CA ALA A 20 10.95 6.98 -3.53
C ALA A 20 11.47 6.33 -2.24
N MET A 21 11.02 5.12 -1.98
CA MET A 21 11.56 4.33 -0.89
C MET A 21 13.03 4.04 -1.17
N HIS A 22 13.92 4.67 -0.40
CA HIS A 22 15.35 4.57 -0.64
C HIS A 22 16.03 3.47 0.15
N ASP A 23 15.44 3.09 1.29
CA ASP A 23 15.99 2.05 2.13
C ASP A 23 15.85 0.71 1.44
N ALA A 24 16.99 0.13 1.07
CA ALA A 24 17.01 -1.14 0.34
C ALA A 24 16.38 -2.28 1.13
N GLU A 25 16.53 -2.26 2.45
CA GLU A 25 15.92 -3.29 3.29
C GLU A 25 14.42 -3.15 3.37
N MET A 26 13.93 -1.93 3.44
CA MET A 26 12.50 -1.68 3.43
C MET A 26 11.88 -2.09 2.09
N LYS A 27 12.54 -1.78 0.99
CA LYS A 27 12.09 -2.20 -0.34
C LYS A 27 11.97 -3.71 -0.42
N LYS A 28 13.01 -4.40 0.05
CA LYS A 28 13.04 -5.85 0.03
C LYS A 28 11.93 -6.45 0.89
N ALA A 29 11.76 -5.90 2.09
CA ALA A 29 10.71 -6.38 3.00
C ALA A 29 9.32 -6.15 2.43
N MET A 30 9.10 -4.98 1.83
CA MET A 30 7.81 -4.65 1.22
C MET A 30 7.53 -5.55 0.02
N ASP A 31 8.54 -5.77 -0.81
CA ASP A 31 8.40 -6.64 -1.97
C ASP A 31 8.05 -8.07 -1.55
N ALA A 32 8.74 -8.58 -0.54
CA ALA A 32 8.46 -9.93 -0.02
C ALA A 32 7.04 -10.03 0.54
N ARG A 33 6.59 -8.99 1.23
CA ARG A 33 5.23 -8.94 1.77
C ARG A 33 4.20 -8.95 0.66
N LEU A 34 4.42 -8.13 -0.36
CA LEU A 34 3.49 -8.06 -1.49
C LEU A 34 3.48 -9.35 -2.31
N ALA A 35 4.63 -10.00 -2.43
CA ALA A 35 4.69 -11.28 -3.12
C ALA A 35 3.84 -12.33 -2.40
N ARG A 36 3.85 -12.32 -1.07
CA ARG A 36 2.99 -13.24 -0.30
C ARG A 36 1.51 -12.92 -0.49
N ILE A 37 1.17 -11.63 -0.51
CA ILE A 37 -0.21 -11.21 -0.75
C ILE A 37 -0.66 -11.62 -2.14
N GLU A 38 0.21 -11.47 -3.11
CA GLU A 38 -0.04 -11.93 -4.47
C GLU A 38 -0.39 -13.42 -4.49
N GLY A 39 0.38 -14.22 -3.76
CA GLY A 39 0.10 -15.64 -3.62
C GLY A 39 -1.24 -15.93 -2.95
N GLN A 40 -1.60 -15.13 -1.95
CA GLN A 40 -2.90 -15.27 -1.27
C GLN A 40 -4.05 -14.98 -2.23
N VAL A 41 -3.92 -13.93 -3.03
CA VAL A 41 -4.95 -13.58 -4.02
C VAL A 41 -5.07 -14.67 -5.06
N ARG A 42 -3.95 -15.23 -5.50
CA ARG A 42 -3.95 -16.32 -6.46
C ARG A 42 -4.66 -17.55 -5.88
N ALA A 43 -4.43 -17.82 -4.59
CA ALA A 43 -5.10 -18.92 -3.90
C ALA A 43 -6.62 -18.71 -3.84
N VAL A 44 -7.06 -17.48 -3.59
CA VAL A 44 -8.49 -17.17 -3.60
C VAL A 44 -9.11 -17.44 -4.97
N ARG A 45 -8.43 -17.03 -6.03
CA ARG A 45 -8.90 -17.30 -7.39
C ARG A 45 -9.05 -18.79 -7.64
N ARG A 46 -8.10 -19.59 -7.16
CA ARG A 46 -8.17 -21.02 -7.30
C ARG A 46 -9.34 -21.61 -6.51
N MET A 47 -9.55 -21.13 -5.28
CA MET A 47 -10.67 -21.59 -4.45
C MET A 47 -12.01 -21.34 -5.12
N ILE A 48 -12.16 -20.19 -5.76
CA ILE A 48 -13.39 -19.86 -6.50
C ILE A 48 -13.56 -20.85 -7.66
N GLY A 49 -12.49 -21.13 -8.38
CA GLY A 49 -12.52 -22.05 -9.51
C GLY A 49 -12.80 -23.47 -9.10
N GLU A 50 -12.49 -23.85 -7.86
CA GLU A 50 -12.70 -25.19 -7.34
C GLU A 50 -14.01 -25.31 -6.54
N ASP A 51 -14.82 -24.27 -6.60
CA ASP A 51 -16.14 -24.26 -5.93
C ASP A 51 -16.05 -24.49 -4.43
N GLU A 52 -15.02 -23.93 -3.78
CA GLU A 52 -14.89 -24.02 -2.34
C GLU A 52 -15.98 -23.22 -1.63
N ALA A 53 -16.19 -23.52 -0.36
CA ALA A 53 -17.25 -22.87 0.41
C ALA A 53 -17.02 -21.36 0.49
N CYS A 54 -18.10 -20.59 0.34
CA CYS A 54 -18.01 -19.12 0.38
C CYS A 54 -17.40 -18.62 1.67
N GLU A 55 -17.68 -19.28 2.78
CA GLU A 55 -17.12 -18.89 4.07
C GLU A 55 -15.60 -18.99 4.08
N ASP A 56 -15.06 -20.08 3.53
CA ASP A 56 -13.61 -20.26 3.46
C ASP A 56 -12.97 -19.23 2.55
N ILE A 57 -13.60 -18.93 1.43
CA ILE A 57 -13.12 -17.90 0.52
C ILE A 57 -13.13 -16.54 1.20
N ALA A 58 -14.20 -16.23 1.95
CA ALA A 58 -14.30 -14.98 2.67
C ALA A 58 -13.20 -14.84 3.72
N GLN A 59 -12.87 -15.92 4.41
CA GLN A 59 -11.78 -15.92 5.39
C GLN A 59 -10.45 -15.62 4.75
N GLN A 60 -10.18 -16.20 3.59
CA GLN A 60 -8.95 -15.95 2.85
C GLN A 60 -8.89 -14.51 2.36
N LEU A 61 -10.01 -13.98 1.89
CA LEU A 61 -10.08 -12.58 1.47
C LEU A 61 -9.83 -11.65 2.65
N ALA A 62 -10.37 -11.98 3.82
CA ALA A 62 -10.14 -11.17 5.02
C ALA A 62 -8.67 -11.15 5.40
N ALA A 63 -7.99 -12.30 5.27
CA ALA A 63 -6.56 -12.37 5.55
C ALA A 63 -5.76 -11.51 4.57
N ALA A 64 -6.10 -11.57 3.28
CA ALA A 64 -5.43 -10.77 2.27
C ALA A 64 -5.66 -9.28 2.51
N ARG A 65 -6.88 -8.91 2.90
CA ARG A 65 -7.20 -7.52 3.22
C ARG A 65 -6.36 -7.00 4.37
N LYS A 66 -6.25 -7.78 5.45
CA LYS A 66 -5.41 -7.39 6.59
C LYS A 66 -3.95 -7.23 6.20
N ALA A 67 -3.46 -8.13 5.35
CA ALA A 67 -2.09 -8.05 4.90
C ALA A 67 -1.85 -6.80 4.05
N LEU A 68 -2.83 -6.44 3.21
CA LEU A 68 -2.74 -5.22 2.42
C LEU A 68 -2.81 -3.96 3.28
N ASP A 69 -3.67 -3.96 4.30
CA ASP A 69 -3.71 -2.85 5.26
C ASP A 69 -2.34 -2.66 5.89
N ARG A 70 -1.71 -3.74 6.28
CA ARG A 70 -0.39 -3.67 6.89
C ARG A 70 0.65 -3.10 5.92
N ALA A 71 0.59 -3.52 4.67
CA ALA A 71 1.49 -2.97 3.65
C ALA A 71 1.26 -1.47 3.48
N PHE A 72 0.00 -1.05 3.47
CA PHE A 72 -0.35 0.36 3.38
C PHE A 72 0.27 1.17 4.52
N TYR A 73 0.09 0.71 5.75
CA TYR A 73 0.64 1.42 6.91
C TYR A 73 2.17 1.39 6.93
N GLU A 74 2.79 0.36 6.40
CA GLU A 74 4.24 0.33 6.25
C GLU A 74 4.71 1.39 5.27
N MET A 75 3.97 1.61 4.18
CA MET A 75 4.29 2.68 3.25
C MET A 75 4.14 4.04 3.90
N VAL A 76 3.08 4.23 4.68
CA VAL A 76 2.89 5.49 5.42
C VAL A 76 4.03 5.72 6.40
N SER A 77 4.43 4.66 7.11
CA SER A 77 5.58 4.72 8.02
C SER A 77 6.85 5.14 7.29
N CYS A 78 7.05 4.61 6.08
CA CYS A 78 8.20 4.96 5.27
C CYS A 78 8.20 6.45 4.95
N MET A 79 7.04 6.99 4.58
CA MET A 79 6.92 8.43 4.30
C MET A 79 7.27 9.28 5.51
N ILE A 80 6.86 8.84 6.69
CA ILE A 80 7.13 9.58 7.93
C ILE A 80 8.62 9.57 8.25
N ARG A 81 9.27 8.43 8.03
CA ARG A 81 10.68 8.27 8.37
C ARG A 81 11.64 8.89 7.38
N GLN A 82 11.19 9.18 6.16
CA GLN A 82 12.04 9.86 5.20
C GLN A 82 12.32 11.27 5.65
N GLU A 83 13.53 11.74 5.39
CA GLU A 83 13.91 13.10 5.73
C GLU A 83 12.99 14.11 5.05
N PRO A 84 12.33 14.99 5.81
CA PRO A 84 11.49 16.00 5.20
C PRO A 84 12.35 17.04 4.49
N PRO A 85 11.80 17.76 3.52
CA PRO A 85 12.49 18.92 2.95
C PRO A 85 12.85 19.90 4.07
N ALA A 86 13.87 20.70 3.83
CA ALA A 86 14.44 21.58 4.86
C ALA A 86 13.37 22.39 5.59
N GLY A 87 13.53 22.48 6.92
CA GLY A 87 12.78 23.37 7.77
C GLY A 87 11.45 22.82 8.27
N ASN A 88 10.82 23.62 9.16
CA ASN A 88 9.53 23.25 9.77
C ASN A 88 8.42 23.16 8.75
N GLN A 89 8.50 23.97 7.71
CA GLN A 89 7.49 23.98 6.67
C GLN A 89 7.42 22.63 5.93
N GLY A 90 8.59 22.07 5.65
CA GLY A 90 8.64 20.75 5.01
C GLY A 90 8.03 19.66 5.87
N ARG A 91 8.24 19.73 7.17
CA ARG A 91 7.64 18.78 8.11
C ARG A 91 6.13 18.91 8.16
N THR A 92 5.65 20.14 8.16
CA THR A 92 4.21 20.42 8.19
C THR A 92 3.55 19.90 6.92
N GLU A 93 4.17 20.14 5.78
CA GLU A 93 3.64 19.64 4.52
C GLU A 93 3.60 18.11 4.47
N ARG A 94 4.66 17.48 4.97
CA ARG A 94 4.71 16.02 5.00
C ARG A 94 3.63 15.45 5.90
N ALA A 95 3.47 16.03 7.08
CA ALA A 95 2.45 15.61 8.03
C ALA A 95 1.05 15.77 7.42
N GLY A 96 0.83 16.86 6.70
CA GLY A 96 -0.44 17.09 6.02
C GLY A 96 -0.73 16.05 4.96
N ARG A 97 0.27 15.67 4.19
CA ARG A 97 0.09 14.64 3.15
C ARG A 97 -0.20 13.28 3.76
N VAL A 98 0.50 12.94 4.83
CA VAL A 98 0.27 11.67 5.52
C VAL A 98 -1.15 11.64 6.09
N ALA A 99 -1.57 12.73 6.73
CA ALA A 99 -2.91 12.83 7.28
C ALA A 99 -3.97 12.70 6.19
N GLU A 100 -3.74 13.32 5.05
CA GLU A 100 -4.64 13.23 3.91
C GLU A 100 -4.77 11.80 3.39
N LEU A 101 -3.66 11.10 3.28
CA LEU A 101 -3.66 9.70 2.84
C LEU A 101 -4.43 8.82 3.83
N LEU A 102 -4.20 9.01 5.12
CA LEU A 102 -4.89 8.23 6.14
C LEU A 102 -6.38 8.51 6.15
N ALA A 103 -6.77 9.78 5.98
CA ALA A 103 -8.18 10.13 5.93
C ALA A 103 -8.88 9.55 4.71
N ARG A 104 -8.17 9.45 3.59
CA ARG A 104 -8.75 9.02 2.33
C ARG A 104 -8.75 7.51 2.17
N PHE A 105 -7.70 6.85 2.60
CA PHE A 105 -7.48 5.42 2.33
C PHE A 105 -7.31 4.56 3.59
N GLY A 106 -7.15 5.18 4.73
CA GLY A 106 -6.97 4.45 5.98
C GLY A 106 -8.21 3.83 6.56
#